data_d245cedefa7b0a1f64f075a5a482bf9f
#
_entry.id   d245cedefa7b0a1f64f075a5a482bf9f
#
_cell.length_a   1.000
_cell.length_b   1.000
_cell.length_c   1.000
_cell.angle_alpha   90.00
_cell.angle_beta   90.00
_cell.angle_gamma   90.00
#
_symmetry.space_group_name_H-M   'P 1'
#
loop_
_entity.id
_entity.type
_entity.pdbx_description
1 polymer ?
#
loop_
_entity_poly.entity_id
_entity_poly.type
_entity_poly.pdbx_seq_one_letter_code
_entity_poly.pdbx_strand_id
1 'polypeptide(L)'
;MWDTSRDKIEEFLLKANSFHPTIKFTAEISEIETIFLDTVVYKGDRFLKESMLDVRTHFKPTETFQYTNFYSCHPPGVTKGFIKGEALRLLRTNSSQSIFEENIRNFAVRFKNRCYPAAAVEKHLSEIKFSERKTSLSNKNRTAQKKILPFVTQYHPALPDIKETLMGKWHLIQNQPQLRNIFKEPPLLSYRKGKSLKENPRRAVESAHKFYSLRFYIDVSTFEL
;
A
#
# COMPACT_ATOMS: atom_id res chain seq x y z
N MET A 1 -2.68 23.08 -14.73
CA MET A 1 -2.67 24.43 -14.19
C MET A 1 -3.14 25.38 -15.28
N TRP A 2 -4.02 26.29 -14.97
CA TRP A 2 -4.51 27.26 -15.93
C TRP A 2 -3.70 28.55 -15.78
N ASP A 3 -3.23 29.07 -16.87
CA ASP A 3 -2.44 30.31 -16.97
C ASP A 3 -3.26 31.44 -17.60
N THR A 4 -4.58 31.30 -17.57
CA THR A 4 -5.54 32.22 -18.17
C THR A 4 -6.43 32.89 -17.11
N SER A 5 -7.20 33.90 -17.53
CA SER A 5 -8.11 34.64 -16.65
C SER A 5 -9.18 33.74 -16.05
N ARG A 6 -9.72 34.16 -14.91
CA ARG A 6 -10.80 33.47 -14.19
C ARG A 6 -12.06 33.29 -15.07
N ASP A 7 -12.37 34.30 -15.89
CA ASP A 7 -13.54 34.26 -16.79
C ASP A 7 -13.48 33.08 -17.77
N LYS A 8 -12.28 32.76 -18.30
CA LYS A 8 -12.10 31.62 -19.18
C LYS A 8 -12.26 30.26 -18.47
N ILE A 9 -11.95 30.20 -17.19
CA ILE A 9 -12.19 28.98 -16.39
C ILE A 9 -13.69 28.80 -16.18
N GLU A 10 -14.42 29.86 -15.90
CA GLU A 10 -15.87 29.85 -15.72
C GLU A 10 -16.58 29.49 -17.03
N GLU A 11 -16.14 30.04 -18.16
CA GLU A 11 -16.63 29.68 -19.49
C GLU A 11 -16.41 28.19 -19.78
N PHE A 12 -15.21 27.66 -19.47
CA PHE A 12 -14.91 26.24 -19.60
C PHE A 12 -15.84 25.38 -18.75
N LEU A 13 -16.12 25.76 -17.49
CA LEU A 13 -17.03 25.05 -16.62
C LEU A 13 -18.46 25.05 -17.15
N LEU A 14 -18.94 26.17 -17.64
CA LEU A 14 -20.26 26.26 -18.28
C LEU A 14 -20.35 25.32 -19.46
N LYS A 15 -19.34 25.31 -20.33
CA LYS A 15 -19.24 24.44 -21.47
C LYS A 15 -19.19 22.96 -21.05
N ALA A 16 -18.35 22.60 -20.08
CA ALA A 16 -18.26 21.23 -19.55
C ALA A 16 -19.60 20.75 -18.99
N ASN A 17 -20.33 21.61 -18.27
CA ASN A 17 -21.63 21.32 -17.68
C ASN A 17 -22.78 21.25 -18.68
N SER A 18 -22.58 21.69 -19.92
CA SER A 18 -23.55 21.57 -21.00
C SER A 18 -23.51 20.22 -21.72
N PHE A 19 -22.42 19.41 -21.57
CA PHE A 19 -22.25 18.16 -22.29
C PHE A 19 -23.24 17.06 -21.89
N HIS A 20 -23.63 17.05 -20.60
CA HIS A 20 -24.55 16.02 -20.11
C HIS A 20 -25.54 16.60 -19.09
N PRO A 21 -26.84 16.22 -19.17
CA PRO A 21 -27.86 16.80 -18.31
C PRO A 21 -27.70 16.45 -16.82
N THR A 22 -27.19 15.27 -16.51
CA THR A 22 -27.08 14.74 -15.13
C THR A 22 -25.68 14.87 -14.51
N ILE A 23 -24.65 15.13 -15.33
CA ILE A 23 -23.26 15.28 -14.84
C ILE A 23 -22.97 16.76 -14.70
N LYS A 24 -22.62 17.18 -13.47
CA LYS A 24 -22.25 18.55 -13.17
C LYS A 24 -20.88 18.61 -12.54
N PHE A 25 -20.04 19.50 -13.04
CA PHE A 25 -18.70 19.78 -12.53
C PHE A 25 -18.72 21.05 -11.69
N THR A 26 -18.00 21.01 -10.59
CA THR A 26 -17.68 22.19 -9.77
C THR A 26 -16.17 22.39 -9.81
N ALA A 27 -15.71 23.63 -9.65
CA ALA A 27 -14.28 23.92 -9.56
C ALA A 27 -13.98 24.62 -8.24
N GLU A 28 -12.86 24.21 -7.65
CA GLU A 28 -12.21 24.96 -6.59
C GLU A 28 -11.01 25.68 -7.22
N ILE A 29 -11.05 27.02 -7.17
CA ILE A 29 -10.05 27.88 -7.81
C ILE A 29 -9.31 28.63 -6.71
N SER A 30 -8.00 28.46 -6.66
CA SER A 30 -7.12 29.17 -5.73
C SER A 30 -5.84 29.63 -6.44
N GLU A 31 -5.35 30.79 -6.09
CA GLU A 31 -4.11 31.34 -6.60
C GLU A 31 -2.87 30.93 -5.81
N ILE A 32 -3.07 30.44 -4.58
CA ILE A 32 -2.00 30.14 -3.62
C ILE A 32 -1.79 28.63 -3.50
N GLU A 33 -2.85 27.93 -3.14
CA GLU A 33 -2.80 26.48 -2.93
C GLU A 33 -4.14 25.82 -3.20
N THR A 34 -4.10 24.54 -3.58
CA THR A 34 -5.30 23.72 -3.74
C THR A 34 -5.05 22.30 -3.26
N ILE A 35 -6.11 21.65 -2.78
CA ILE A 35 -6.06 20.25 -2.35
C ILE A 35 -6.33 19.36 -3.56
N PHE A 36 -5.44 18.43 -3.81
CA PHE A 36 -5.65 17.41 -4.82
C PHE A 36 -5.36 16.03 -4.23
N LEU A 37 -6.40 15.24 -4.01
CA LEU A 37 -6.35 13.92 -3.38
C LEU A 37 -5.67 13.97 -1.98
N ASP A 38 -4.50 13.33 -1.87
CA ASP A 38 -3.71 13.25 -0.64
C ASP A 38 -2.63 14.33 -0.57
N THR A 39 -2.70 15.35 -1.41
CA THR A 39 -1.69 16.40 -1.48
C THR A 39 -2.30 17.79 -1.48
N VAL A 40 -1.57 18.72 -0.92
CA VAL A 40 -1.76 20.16 -1.15
C VAL A 40 -0.72 20.57 -2.17
N VAL A 41 -1.14 21.14 -3.28
CA VAL A 41 -0.29 21.75 -4.31
C VAL A 41 -0.26 23.24 -4.08
N TYR A 42 0.91 23.86 -3.97
CA TYR A 42 1.03 25.27 -3.60
C TYR A 42 2.22 25.95 -4.29
N LYS A 43 2.15 27.28 -4.35
CA LYS A 43 3.24 28.14 -4.82
C LYS A 43 4.19 28.42 -3.65
N GLY A 44 5.23 27.58 -3.52
CA GLY A 44 6.29 27.74 -2.52
C GLY A 44 7.54 28.44 -3.07
N ASP A 45 8.65 28.30 -2.34
CA ASP A 45 9.92 28.97 -2.71
C ASP A 45 10.45 28.56 -4.09
N ARG A 46 10.19 27.33 -4.51
CA ARG A 46 10.59 26.87 -5.85
C ARG A 46 9.76 27.51 -6.96
N PHE A 47 8.52 27.89 -6.68
CA PHE A 47 7.70 28.58 -7.66
C PHE A 47 8.26 29.94 -7.99
N LEU A 48 8.77 30.67 -6.99
CA LEU A 48 9.37 31.97 -7.20
C LEU A 48 10.69 31.92 -7.97
N LYS A 49 11.47 30.85 -7.81
CA LYS A 49 12.80 30.69 -8.41
C LYS A 49 12.79 29.97 -9.76
N GLU A 50 11.96 28.95 -9.88
CA GLU A 50 12.01 27.97 -10.98
C GLU A 50 10.64 27.77 -11.65
N SER A 51 9.62 28.50 -11.26
CA SER A 51 8.21 28.32 -11.72
C SER A 51 7.69 26.89 -11.48
N MET A 52 8.24 26.20 -10.48
CA MET A 52 7.85 24.84 -10.12
C MET A 52 6.96 24.84 -8.87
N LEU A 53 5.80 24.18 -8.95
CA LEU A 53 4.91 24.03 -7.81
C LEU A 53 5.52 23.10 -6.75
N ASP A 54 5.21 23.40 -5.51
CA ASP A 54 5.49 22.57 -4.37
C ASP A 54 4.29 21.71 -4.00
N VAL A 55 4.58 20.57 -3.37
CA VAL A 55 3.57 19.65 -2.86
C VAL A 55 3.88 19.28 -1.42
N ARG A 56 2.84 19.15 -0.61
CA ARG A 56 2.92 18.57 0.74
C ARG A 56 1.77 17.60 0.97
N THR A 57 1.95 16.65 1.88
CA THR A 57 0.91 15.69 2.24
C THR A 57 -0.29 16.41 2.82
N HIS A 58 -1.48 16.11 2.29
CA HIS A 58 -2.75 16.53 2.87
C HIS A 58 -3.27 15.46 3.83
N PHE A 59 -3.46 15.84 5.08
CA PHE A 59 -4.19 15.03 6.06
C PHE A 59 -5.59 15.59 6.20
N LYS A 60 -6.60 14.75 5.98
CA LYS A 60 -7.99 15.18 6.12
C LYS A 60 -8.27 15.59 7.56
N PRO A 61 -9.12 16.61 7.82
CA PRO A 61 -9.49 16.98 9.18
C PRO A 61 -10.10 15.84 10.00
N THR A 62 -10.70 14.86 9.32
CA THR A 62 -11.28 13.64 9.93
C THR A 62 -10.29 12.51 10.12
N GLU A 63 -9.00 12.68 9.77
CA GLU A 63 -7.99 11.66 9.90
C GLU A 63 -7.66 11.39 11.38
N THR A 64 -7.95 10.18 11.83
CA THR A 64 -7.73 9.78 13.22
C THR A 64 -6.39 9.10 13.46
N PHE A 65 -5.64 8.78 12.39
CA PHE A 65 -4.37 8.06 12.44
C PHE A 65 -4.44 6.72 13.19
N GLN A 66 -5.60 6.07 13.12
CA GLN A 66 -5.84 4.77 13.76
C GLN A 66 -5.22 3.64 12.93
N TYR A 67 -3.89 3.61 12.88
CA TYR A 67 -3.15 2.55 12.23
C TYR A 67 -3.39 1.20 12.91
N THR A 68 -3.20 0.11 12.17
CA THR A 68 -3.31 -1.26 12.68
C THR A 68 -2.40 -1.45 13.90
N ASN A 69 -2.93 -1.99 15.00
CA ASN A 69 -2.13 -2.27 16.19
C ASN A 69 -1.13 -3.40 15.90
N PHE A 70 0.07 -3.30 16.50
CA PHE A 70 1.14 -4.28 16.29
C PHE A 70 0.73 -5.71 16.68
N TYR A 71 -0.05 -5.85 17.75
CA TYR A 71 -0.53 -7.14 18.24
C TYR A 71 -1.80 -7.65 17.54
N SER A 72 -2.30 -6.95 16.53
CA SER A 72 -3.43 -7.44 15.75
C SER A 72 -3.04 -8.68 14.94
N CYS A 73 -4.00 -9.57 14.71
CA CYS A 73 -3.79 -10.84 14.01
C CYS A 73 -3.52 -10.62 12.51
N HIS A 74 -2.28 -10.24 12.19
CA HIS A 74 -1.82 -10.04 10.82
C HIS A 74 -0.48 -10.76 10.57
N PRO A 75 -0.22 -11.22 9.35
CA PRO A 75 1.08 -11.77 8.99
C PRO A 75 2.21 -10.75 9.26
N PRO A 76 3.39 -11.19 9.72
CA PRO A 76 4.51 -10.30 10.05
C PRO A 76 4.95 -9.38 8.89
N GLY A 77 4.77 -9.83 7.64
CA GLY A 77 5.07 -9.03 6.43
C GLY A 77 4.16 -7.81 6.27
N VAL A 78 2.93 -7.84 6.82
CA VAL A 78 1.98 -6.72 6.73
C VAL A 78 2.47 -5.54 7.54
N THR A 79 2.95 -5.76 8.76
CA THR A 79 3.43 -4.68 9.64
C THR A 79 4.64 -3.95 9.05
N LYS A 80 5.62 -4.69 8.51
CA LYS A 80 6.78 -4.11 7.81
C LYS A 80 6.37 -3.36 6.54
N GLY A 81 5.53 -3.99 5.73
CA GLY A 81 5.03 -3.41 4.48
C GLY A 81 4.27 -2.12 4.69
N PHE A 82 3.51 -2.04 5.79
CA PHE A 82 2.73 -0.85 6.13
C PHE A 82 3.63 0.34 6.51
N ILE A 83 4.65 0.13 7.37
CA ILE A 83 5.61 1.20 7.73
C ILE A 83 6.31 1.74 6.48
N LYS A 84 6.87 0.85 5.65
CA LYS A 84 7.57 1.25 4.43
C LYS A 84 6.65 1.92 3.40
N GLY A 85 5.44 1.37 3.22
CA GLY A 85 4.46 1.91 2.29
C GLY A 85 4.07 3.34 2.63
N GLU A 86 3.80 3.61 3.89
CA GLU A 86 3.43 4.94 4.36
C GLU A 86 4.62 5.92 4.29
N ALA A 87 5.82 5.49 4.67
CA ALA A 87 7.02 6.31 4.53
C ALA A 87 7.31 6.68 3.06
N LEU A 88 7.11 5.74 2.12
CA LEU A 88 7.21 6.00 0.68
C LEU A 88 6.10 6.95 0.18
N ARG A 89 4.89 6.85 0.73
CA ARG A 89 3.81 7.80 0.44
C ARG A 89 4.24 9.20 0.86
N LEU A 90 4.71 9.37 2.10
CA LEU A 90 5.20 10.65 2.61
C LEU A 90 6.38 11.19 1.79
N LEU A 91 7.29 10.32 1.35
CA LEU A 91 8.41 10.71 0.47
C LEU A 91 7.92 11.31 -0.86
N ARG A 92 6.90 10.70 -1.47
CA ARG A 92 6.37 11.13 -2.76
C ARG A 92 5.52 12.38 -2.66
N THR A 93 4.73 12.50 -1.61
CA THR A 93 3.77 13.59 -1.43
C THR A 93 4.37 14.86 -0.82
N ASN A 94 5.66 14.89 -0.47
CA ASN A 94 6.33 16.07 0.04
C ASN A 94 7.50 16.47 -0.87
N SER A 95 7.49 17.72 -1.35
CA SER A 95 8.58 18.27 -2.17
C SER A 95 9.69 18.92 -1.33
N SER A 96 9.41 19.26 -0.08
CA SER A 96 10.37 19.81 0.87
C SER A 96 10.91 18.73 1.81
N GLN A 97 12.24 18.71 2.01
CA GLN A 97 12.89 17.78 2.92
C GLN A 97 12.46 18.02 4.37
N SER A 98 12.37 19.27 4.79
CA SER A 98 11.98 19.63 6.16
C SER A 98 10.58 19.14 6.51
N ILE A 99 9.61 19.32 5.59
CA ILE A 99 8.23 18.85 5.76
C ILE A 99 8.19 17.31 5.75
N PHE A 100 8.96 16.67 4.88
CA PHE A 100 9.06 15.20 4.88
C PHE A 100 9.58 14.68 6.21
N GLU A 101 10.67 15.22 6.72
CA GLU A 101 11.27 14.78 7.99
C GLU A 101 10.36 15.01 9.18
N GLU A 102 9.62 16.13 9.21
CA GLU A 102 8.60 16.39 10.22
C GLU A 102 7.48 15.33 10.16
N ASN A 103 6.97 15.05 8.98
CA ASN A 103 5.94 14.04 8.78
C ASN A 103 6.43 12.65 9.19
N ILE A 104 7.69 12.29 8.91
CA ILE A 104 8.29 11.02 9.34
C ILE A 104 8.39 10.94 10.88
N ARG A 105 8.80 12.02 11.55
CA ARG A 105 8.83 12.06 13.03
C ARG A 105 7.44 11.86 13.63
N ASN A 106 6.45 12.58 13.12
CA ASN A 106 5.06 12.45 13.54
C ASN A 106 4.52 11.03 13.30
N PHE A 107 4.87 10.46 12.16
CA PHE A 107 4.50 9.08 11.80
C PHE A 107 5.12 8.06 12.76
N ALA A 108 6.40 8.20 13.11
CA ALA A 108 7.06 7.33 14.07
C ALA A 108 6.36 7.34 15.45
N VAL A 109 5.95 8.51 15.94
CA VAL A 109 5.22 8.65 17.21
C VAL A 109 3.87 7.90 17.12
N ARG A 110 3.12 8.09 16.03
CA ARG A 110 1.83 7.42 15.83
C ARG A 110 1.95 5.90 15.84
N PHE A 111 3.01 5.33 15.26
CA PHE A 111 3.27 3.90 15.29
C PHE A 111 3.66 3.40 16.68
N LYS A 112 4.50 4.13 17.41
CA LYS A 112 4.83 3.81 18.81
C LYS A 112 3.55 3.75 19.66
N ASN A 113 2.62 4.68 19.46
CA ASN A 113 1.30 4.69 20.14
C ASN A 113 0.40 3.50 19.75
N ARG A 114 0.72 2.78 18.66
CA ARG A 114 0.05 1.54 18.23
C ARG A 114 0.83 0.29 18.60
N CYS A 115 1.69 0.39 19.62
CA CYS A 115 2.49 -0.70 20.19
C CYS A 115 3.58 -1.25 19.26
N TYR A 116 4.00 -0.52 18.22
CA TYR A 116 5.12 -0.96 17.40
C TYR A 116 6.43 -0.76 18.16
N PRO A 117 7.35 -1.76 18.16
CA PRO A 117 8.66 -1.61 18.78
C PRO A 117 9.45 -0.43 18.16
N ALA A 118 9.92 0.49 18.99
CA ALA A 118 10.62 1.69 18.54
C ALA A 118 11.79 1.39 17.59
N ALA A 119 12.62 0.43 17.94
CA ALA A 119 13.77 0.02 17.12
C ALA A 119 13.34 -0.50 15.72
N ALA A 120 12.21 -1.23 15.63
CA ALA A 120 11.71 -1.71 14.35
C ALA A 120 11.17 -0.56 13.47
N VAL A 121 10.47 0.41 14.08
CA VAL A 121 9.97 1.59 13.38
C VAL A 121 11.14 2.41 12.85
N GLU A 122 12.10 2.74 13.71
CA GLU A 122 13.29 3.54 13.37
C GLU A 122 14.13 2.87 12.27
N LYS A 123 14.36 1.56 12.38
CA LYS A 123 15.07 0.79 11.34
C LYS A 123 14.40 0.92 9.96
N HIS A 124 13.09 0.77 9.87
CA HIS A 124 12.40 0.84 8.58
C HIS A 124 12.26 2.25 8.03
N LEU A 125 12.15 3.26 8.91
CA LEU A 125 12.09 4.66 8.48
C LEU A 125 13.45 5.17 8.02
N SER A 126 14.55 4.76 8.66
CA SER A 126 15.93 5.15 8.28
C SER A 126 16.34 4.62 6.90
N GLU A 127 15.68 3.57 6.40
CA GLU A 127 15.90 3.05 5.06
C GLU A 127 15.36 3.99 3.96
N ILE A 128 14.48 4.94 4.29
CA ILE A 128 13.84 5.83 3.33
C ILE A 128 14.47 7.22 3.38
N LYS A 129 15.26 7.55 2.36
CA LYS A 129 15.98 8.82 2.29
C LYS A 129 15.30 9.80 1.33
N PHE A 130 15.26 11.08 1.70
CA PHE A 130 14.66 12.11 0.85
C PHE A 130 15.34 12.21 -0.53
N SER A 131 16.65 11.96 -0.60
CA SER A 131 17.41 11.92 -1.87
C SER A 131 16.84 10.92 -2.90
N GLU A 132 16.14 9.88 -2.45
CA GLU A 132 15.52 8.87 -3.32
C GLU A 132 14.16 9.29 -3.89
N ARG A 133 13.66 10.49 -3.53
CA ARG A 133 12.35 10.97 -3.97
C ARG A 133 12.22 10.97 -5.49
N LYS A 134 13.19 11.51 -6.20
CA LYS A 134 13.18 11.59 -7.67
C LYS A 134 13.05 10.21 -8.31
N THR A 135 13.83 9.25 -7.83
CA THR A 135 13.76 7.85 -8.29
C THR A 135 12.45 7.18 -7.92
N SER A 136 11.91 7.51 -6.72
CA SER A 136 10.62 6.96 -6.25
C SER A 136 9.41 7.47 -7.07
N LEU A 137 9.51 8.64 -7.70
CA LEU A 137 8.49 9.20 -8.58
C LEU A 137 8.58 8.68 -10.01
N SER A 138 9.74 8.17 -10.44
CA SER A 138 9.87 7.60 -11.77
C SER A 138 9.12 6.27 -11.87
N ASN A 139 8.45 6.06 -13.02
CA ASN A 139 7.84 4.77 -13.33
C ASN A 139 8.95 3.72 -13.48
N LYS A 140 8.96 2.75 -12.57
CA LYS A 140 9.75 1.54 -12.79
C LYS A 140 9.07 0.78 -13.92
N ASN A 141 9.76 0.62 -15.05
CA ASN A 141 9.33 -0.30 -16.08
C ASN A 141 9.11 -1.65 -15.41
N ARG A 142 7.89 -2.16 -15.45
CA ARG A 142 7.59 -3.50 -14.95
C ARG A 142 8.36 -4.46 -15.84
N THR A 143 9.50 -4.94 -15.35
CA THR A 143 10.15 -6.12 -15.93
C THR A 143 9.11 -7.23 -15.98
N ALA A 144 9.11 -7.99 -17.07
CA ALA A 144 8.17 -9.10 -17.26
C ALA A 144 8.00 -9.89 -15.96
N GLN A 145 6.78 -9.94 -15.43
CA GLN A 145 6.52 -10.62 -14.19
C GLN A 145 6.86 -12.10 -14.37
N LYS A 146 7.81 -12.60 -13.59
CA LYS A 146 8.01 -14.05 -13.48
C LYS A 146 6.67 -14.66 -13.08
N LYS A 147 6.22 -15.69 -13.81
CA LYS A 147 5.05 -16.47 -13.42
C LYS A 147 5.41 -17.25 -12.15
N ILE A 148 5.09 -16.69 -11.00
CA ILE A 148 5.29 -17.33 -9.70
C ILE A 148 3.95 -17.87 -9.24
N LEU A 149 3.91 -19.16 -8.91
CA LEU A 149 2.71 -19.80 -8.39
C LEU A 149 2.44 -19.33 -6.95
N PRO A 150 1.26 -18.76 -6.63
CA PRO A 150 0.94 -18.40 -5.27
C PRO A 150 0.47 -19.64 -4.47
N PHE A 151 1.07 -19.88 -3.31
CA PHE A 151 0.52 -20.78 -2.30
C PHE A 151 -0.33 -19.96 -1.34
N VAL A 152 -1.65 -20.06 -1.47
CA VAL A 152 -2.59 -19.22 -0.73
C VAL A 152 -3.14 -19.97 0.47
N THR A 153 -2.92 -19.46 1.68
CA THR A 153 -3.44 -20.04 2.93
C THR A 153 -4.03 -18.96 3.83
N GLN A 154 -4.72 -19.35 4.89
CA GLN A 154 -5.22 -18.44 5.90
C GLN A 154 -4.19 -18.25 7.00
N TYR A 155 -3.90 -17.00 7.37
CA TYR A 155 -2.99 -16.71 8.47
C TYR A 155 -3.63 -17.03 9.82
N HIS A 156 -2.87 -17.68 10.68
CA HIS A 156 -3.18 -17.84 12.09
C HIS A 156 -1.88 -17.81 12.91
N PRO A 157 -1.81 -17.07 14.03
CA PRO A 157 -0.56 -16.87 14.77
C PRO A 157 -0.01 -18.15 15.43
N ALA A 158 -0.87 -19.15 15.68
CA ALA A 158 -0.46 -20.44 16.24
C ALA A 158 -0.01 -21.46 15.17
N LEU A 159 -0.05 -21.12 13.89
CA LEU A 159 0.48 -22.00 12.86
C LEU A 159 2.01 -21.94 12.83
N PRO A 160 2.69 -23.09 12.59
CA PRO A 160 4.13 -23.09 12.34
C PRO A 160 4.47 -22.25 11.11
N ASP A 161 5.75 -21.88 10.95
CA ASP A 161 6.18 -21.14 9.76
C ASP A 161 6.04 -22.04 8.52
N ILE A 162 4.89 -21.84 7.85
CA ILE A 162 4.55 -22.56 6.61
C ILE A 162 5.58 -22.27 5.52
N LYS A 163 6.17 -21.08 5.52
CA LYS A 163 7.19 -20.72 4.54
C LYS A 163 8.44 -21.57 4.71
N GLU A 164 8.93 -21.71 5.93
CA GLU A 164 10.10 -22.52 6.24
C GLU A 164 9.85 -23.99 5.87
N THR A 165 8.71 -24.53 6.27
CA THR A 165 8.32 -25.90 5.94
C THR A 165 8.25 -26.13 4.42
N LEU A 166 7.62 -25.19 3.70
CA LEU A 166 7.46 -25.27 2.24
C LEU A 166 8.81 -25.20 1.52
N MET A 167 9.67 -24.25 1.93
CA MET A 167 11.01 -24.11 1.34
C MET A 167 11.89 -25.34 1.66
N GLY A 168 11.86 -25.83 2.88
CA GLY A 168 12.64 -27.02 3.28
C GLY A 168 12.24 -28.29 2.53
N LYS A 169 10.98 -28.41 2.09
CA LYS A 169 10.48 -29.58 1.33
C LYS A 169 10.42 -29.35 -0.18
N TRP A 170 10.79 -28.16 -0.67
CA TRP A 170 10.69 -27.82 -2.09
C TRP A 170 11.50 -28.74 -3.00
N HIS A 171 12.64 -29.24 -2.51
CA HIS A 171 13.51 -30.20 -3.23
C HIS A 171 12.77 -31.47 -3.65
N LEU A 172 11.73 -31.91 -2.91
CA LEU A 172 10.95 -33.09 -3.25
C LEU A 172 10.19 -32.90 -4.58
N ILE A 173 9.70 -31.71 -4.83
CA ILE A 173 9.03 -31.33 -6.09
C ILE A 173 10.06 -31.23 -7.23
N GLN A 174 11.20 -30.60 -6.95
CA GLN A 174 12.24 -30.39 -7.95
C GLN A 174 12.90 -31.74 -8.39
N ASN A 175 12.91 -32.76 -7.53
CA ASN A 175 13.44 -34.06 -7.84
C ASN A 175 12.50 -34.91 -8.72
N GLN A 176 11.23 -34.47 -8.91
CA GLN A 176 10.30 -35.19 -9.79
C GLN A 176 10.40 -34.63 -11.23
N PRO A 177 10.82 -35.41 -12.23
CA PRO A 177 11.03 -34.96 -13.60
C PRO A 177 9.78 -34.31 -14.21
N GLN A 178 8.59 -34.82 -13.89
CA GLN A 178 7.30 -34.32 -14.38
C GLN A 178 6.92 -32.96 -13.82
N LEU A 179 7.31 -32.69 -12.56
CA LEU A 179 6.97 -31.45 -11.84
C LEU A 179 8.02 -30.34 -11.99
N ARG A 180 9.29 -30.76 -12.21
CA ARG A 180 10.43 -29.83 -12.32
C ARG A 180 10.25 -28.76 -13.38
N ASN A 181 9.65 -29.10 -14.51
CA ASN A 181 9.43 -28.17 -15.61
C ASN A 181 8.30 -27.19 -15.34
N ILE A 182 7.31 -27.59 -14.54
CA ILE A 182 6.15 -26.79 -14.17
C ILE A 182 6.51 -25.84 -13.01
N PHE A 183 7.17 -26.36 -11.99
CA PHE A 183 7.50 -25.65 -10.75
C PHE A 183 8.99 -25.27 -10.71
N LYS A 184 9.40 -24.37 -11.60
CA LYS A 184 10.80 -23.90 -11.69
C LYS A 184 11.24 -23.09 -10.47
N GLU A 185 10.34 -22.30 -9.92
CA GLU A 185 10.60 -21.42 -8.79
C GLU A 185 9.72 -21.83 -7.60
N PRO A 186 10.17 -21.64 -6.36
CA PRO A 186 9.35 -21.93 -5.20
C PRO A 186 8.13 -21.00 -5.17
N PRO A 187 6.99 -21.47 -4.62
CA PRO A 187 5.77 -20.71 -4.60
C PRO A 187 5.89 -19.47 -3.71
N LEU A 188 5.16 -18.43 -4.08
CA LEU A 188 4.99 -17.25 -3.23
C LEU A 188 3.93 -17.54 -2.17
N LEU A 189 4.33 -17.59 -0.90
CA LEU A 189 3.37 -17.70 0.19
C LEU A 189 2.52 -16.43 0.29
N SER A 190 1.22 -16.60 0.16
CA SER A 190 0.23 -15.55 0.26
C SER A 190 -0.80 -15.88 1.33
N TYR A 191 -1.19 -14.89 2.13
CA TYR A 191 -2.18 -15.09 3.19
C TYR A 191 -3.52 -14.45 2.84
N ARG A 192 -4.59 -15.22 2.97
CA ARG A 192 -5.95 -14.68 2.94
C ARG A 192 -6.30 -14.07 4.29
N LYS A 193 -7.19 -13.09 4.28
CA LYS A 193 -7.83 -12.56 5.48
C LYS A 193 -8.53 -13.69 6.23
N GLY A 194 -8.36 -13.73 7.55
CA GLY A 194 -9.13 -14.61 8.41
C GLY A 194 -10.63 -14.29 8.38
N LYS A 195 -11.46 -15.25 8.75
CA LYS A 195 -12.90 -15.00 8.93
C LYS A 195 -13.08 -13.96 10.02
N SER A 196 -13.85 -12.92 9.74
CA SER A 196 -14.18 -11.91 10.74
C SER A 196 -15.34 -12.38 11.64
N LEU A 197 -15.44 -11.82 12.84
CA LEU A 197 -16.58 -12.06 13.74
C LEU A 197 -17.94 -11.75 13.08
N LYS A 198 -17.93 -10.79 12.13
CA LYS A 198 -19.12 -10.44 11.35
C LYS A 198 -19.61 -11.59 10.47
N GLU A 199 -18.70 -12.43 9.98
CA GLU A 199 -19.02 -13.56 9.10
C GLU A 199 -19.47 -14.82 9.86
N ASN A 200 -19.13 -14.93 11.17
CA ASN A 200 -19.49 -16.06 12.02
C ASN A 200 -19.79 -15.66 13.47
N PRO A 201 -20.87 -14.93 13.74
CA PRO A 201 -21.19 -14.50 15.11
C PRO A 201 -21.55 -15.66 16.05
N ARG A 202 -21.97 -16.83 15.54
CA ARG A 202 -22.39 -17.99 16.36
C ARG A 202 -21.33 -19.09 16.52
N ARG A 203 -20.21 -19.06 15.79
CA ARG A 203 -19.18 -20.12 15.82
C ARG A 203 -17.91 -19.74 16.59
N ALA A 204 -17.85 -18.58 17.20
CA ALA A 204 -16.69 -18.15 17.97
C ALA A 204 -16.40 -19.03 19.20
N VAL A 205 -17.39 -19.78 19.69
CA VAL A 205 -17.27 -20.64 20.86
C VAL A 205 -16.94 -22.11 20.50
N GLU A 206 -17.33 -22.57 19.31
CA GLU A 206 -17.15 -23.98 18.92
C GLU A 206 -15.85 -24.28 18.16
N SER A 207 -15.16 -23.28 17.64
CA SER A 207 -14.00 -23.49 16.75
C SER A 207 -12.66 -23.68 17.48
N ALA A 208 -12.65 -23.61 18.82
CA ALA A 208 -11.43 -23.89 19.59
C ALA A 208 -10.99 -25.37 19.55
N HIS A 209 -11.82 -26.28 19.05
CA HIS A 209 -11.57 -27.72 19.06
C HIS A 209 -11.58 -28.44 17.71
N LYS A 210 -11.71 -27.75 16.57
CA LYS A 210 -11.63 -28.41 15.26
C LYS A 210 -10.28 -28.17 14.59
N PHE A 211 -9.49 -29.24 14.53
CA PHE A 211 -8.29 -29.36 13.73
C PHE A 211 -8.57 -28.98 12.28
N TYR A 212 -7.74 -28.06 11.74
CA TYR A 212 -7.84 -27.60 10.37
C TYR A 212 -7.41 -28.69 9.42
N SER A 213 -8.29 -29.17 8.57
CA SER A 213 -7.92 -29.93 7.40
C SER A 213 -7.33 -28.96 6.35
N LEU A 214 -6.07 -29.13 6.01
CA LEU A 214 -5.43 -28.48 4.88
C LEU A 214 -6.06 -29.05 3.59
N ARG A 215 -6.95 -28.26 2.96
CA ARG A 215 -7.41 -28.57 1.59
C ARG A 215 -6.52 -27.85 0.61
N PHE A 216 -5.78 -28.62 -0.15
CA PHE A 216 -5.06 -28.12 -1.32
C PHE A 216 -6.06 -28.03 -2.48
N TYR A 217 -6.32 -26.82 -2.97
CA TYR A 217 -6.99 -26.61 -4.24
C TYR A 217 -5.92 -26.33 -5.29
N ILE A 218 -5.62 -27.34 -6.10
CA ILE A 218 -4.93 -27.17 -7.38
C ILE A 218 -6.07 -27.03 -8.39
N ASP A 219 -6.31 -25.83 -8.89
CA ASP A 219 -7.20 -25.62 -10.01
C ASP A 219 -6.45 -26.05 -11.30
N VAL A 220 -6.78 -27.23 -11.79
CA VAL A 220 -6.14 -27.81 -12.97
C VAL A 220 -6.80 -27.32 -14.28
N SER A 221 -7.86 -26.53 -14.20
CA SER A 221 -8.64 -26.10 -15.35
C SER A 221 -7.93 -25.09 -16.29
N THR A 222 -6.73 -24.62 -15.92
CA THR A 222 -5.94 -23.69 -16.75
C THR A 222 -4.81 -24.35 -17.52
N PHE A 223 -4.71 -25.68 -17.52
CA PHE A 223 -3.73 -26.41 -18.32
C PHE A 223 -4.44 -27.14 -19.47
N GLU A 224 -4.86 -26.41 -20.49
CA GLU A 224 -5.02 -26.98 -21.82
C GLU A 224 -3.65 -27.06 -22.50
N LEU A 225 -3.37 -28.26 -23.03
CA LEU A 225 -2.17 -28.64 -23.75
C LEU A 225 -2.00 -27.89 -25.08
#